data_59aad37ef457c1741814c8a546a13b2c
#
_entry.id   59aad37ef457c1741814c8a546a13b2c
#
_cell.length_a   1.000
_cell.length_b   1.000
_cell.length_c   1.000
_cell.angle_alpha   90.00
_cell.angle_beta   90.00
_cell.angle_gamma   90.00
#
_symmetry.space_group_name_H-M   'P 1'
#
loop_
_entity.id
_entity.type
_entity.pdbx_description
1 polymer ?
#
loop_
_entity_poly.entity_id
_entity_poly.type
_entity_poly.pdbx_seq_one_letter_code
_entity_poly.pdbx_strand_id
1 'polypeptide(L)'
;GELLYDSALQEAIDVNAVKGSSGTNAVIAALTGSEVYTIARINATHDSLYSFAHMADAGVLQLNYAGYIWYDPDSTFYLAPEKSAARQYIVSVARECAELGFDELLFDEFGYPTRGRLNNIDESARTLSKSAALAQLAEELRSGTEAYGVCLSVQLDAATVLAGGNETAGQDLAALAAVFDRIYVETTAEQLPALTAALEPYDAELVPILSEAPASGS
;
A
#
# COMPACT_ATOMS: atom_id res chain seq x y z
N GLY A 1 -3.05 4.82 -9.29
CA GLY A 1 -2.25 4.00 -10.17
C GLY A 1 -3.03 3.34 -11.29
N GLU A 2 -2.32 2.58 -12.09
CA GLU A 2 -2.92 1.80 -13.17
C GLU A 2 -3.23 0.37 -12.70
N LEU A 3 -4.41 -0.15 -13.05
CA LEU A 3 -4.80 -1.53 -12.82
C LEU A 3 -4.44 -2.35 -14.07
N LEU A 4 -3.51 -3.29 -13.92
CA LEU A 4 -2.98 -4.09 -15.04
C LEU A 4 -3.85 -5.32 -15.36
N TYR A 5 -5.05 -5.39 -14.83
CA TYR A 5 -6.07 -6.40 -15.10
C TYR A 5 -7.37 -5.73 -15.58
N ASP A 6 -8.30 -6.50 -16.10
CA ASP A 6 -9.62 -6.03 -16.57
C ASP A 6 -10.54 -5.86 -15.37
N SER A 7 -10.46 -4.68 -14.75
CA SER A 7 -11.24 -4.34 -13.56
C SER A 7 -12.66 -3.96 -13.92
N ALA A 8 -13.62 -4.38 -13.10
CA ALA A 8 -15.01 -4.01 -13.18
C ALA A 8 -15.38 -2.82 -12.27
N LEU A 9 -14.43 -2.27 -11.53
CA LEU A 9 -14.64 -1.12 -10.65
C LEU A 9 -14.96 0.14 -11.47
N GLN A 10 -16.17 0.66 -11.33
CA GLN A 10 -16.60 1.84 -12.09
C GLN A 10 -15.72 3.05 -11.79
N GLU A 11 -15.30 3.23 -10.55
CA GLU A 11 -14.41 4.32 -10.13
C GLU A 11 -13.03 4.25 -10.83
N ALA A 12 -12.51 3.06 -11.08
CA ALA A 12 -11.25 2.87 -11.81
C ALA A 12 -11.44 3.09 -13.33
N ILE A 13 -12.58 2.69 -13.87
CA ILE A 13 -12.95 2.90 -15.29
C ILE A 13 -13.10 4.41 -15.55
N ASP A 14 -13.81 5.12 -14.70
CA ASP A 14 -14.10 6.55 -14.86
C ASP A 14 -12.83 7.43 -14.89
N VAL A 15 -11.79 7.03 -14.16
CA VAL A 15 -10.49 7.71 -14.15
C VAL A 15 -9.49 7.12 -15.15
N ASN A 16 -9.95 6.21 -16.03
CA ASN A 16 -9.10 5.54 -17.02
C ASN A 16 -7.89 4.81 -16.39
N ALA A 17 -8.07 4.21 -15.22
CA ALA A 17 -7.03 3.44 -14.53
C ALA A 17 -6.88 2.01 -15.07
N VAL A 18 -7.94 1.45 -15.65
CA VAL A 18 -7.94 0.08 -16.16
C VAL A 18 -7.13 -0.02 -17.46
N LYS A 19 -6.04 -0.81 -17.41
CA LYS A 19 -5.13 -1.05 -18.56
C LYS A 19 -5.09 -2.52 -18.97
N GLY A 20 -5.61 -3.39 -18.12
CA GLY A 20 -5.75 -4.82 -18.44
C GLY A 20 -6.87 -5.11 -19.44
N SER A 21 -7.01 -6.37 -19.76
CA SER A 21 -8.03 -6.90 -20.69
C SER A 21 -8.54 -8.26 -20.18
N SER A 22 -9.61 -8.74 -20.78
CA SER A 22 -10.12 -10.10 -20.49
C SER A 22 -9.05 -11.19 -20.73
N GLY A 23 -8.11 -10.97 -21.65
CA GLY A 23 -6.96 -11.84 -21.86
C GLY A 23 -6.01 -11.84 -20.65
N THR A 24 -5.82 -10.68 -20.01
CA THR A 24 -5.02 -10.57 -18.77
C THR A 24 -5.68 -11.35 -17.63
N ASN A 25 -6.99 -11.20 -17.44
CA ASN A 25 -7.70 -11.93 -16.39
C ASN A 25 -7.70 -13.45 -16.63
N ALA A 26 -7.71 -13.90 -17.90
CA ALA A 26 -7.57 -15.32 -18.22
C ALA A 26 -6.17 -15.87 -17.80
N VAL A 27 -5.11 -15.09 -17.98
CA VAL A 27 -3.75 -15.46 -17.51
C VAL A 27 -3.70 -15.46 -15.99
N ILE A 28 -4.25 -14.45 -15.32
CA ILE A 28 -4.34 -14.41 -13.85
C ILE A 28 -5.08 -15.65 -13.34
N ALA A 29 -6.25 -15.96 -13.88
CA ALA A 29 -7.03 -17.13 -13.48
C ALA A 29 -6.27 -18.47 -13.69
N ALA A 30 -5.46 -18.57 -14.73
CA ALA A 30 -4.63 -19.76 -14.96
C ALA A 30 -3.49 -19.87 -13.92
N LEU A 31 -2.91 -18.75 -13.49
CA LEU A 31 -1.87 -18.71 -12.47
C LEU A 31 -2.43 -18.97 -11.07
N THR A 32 -3.48 -18.27 -10.68
CA THR A 32 -4.12 -18.40 -9.35
C THR A 32 -4.83 -19.75 -9.19
N GLY A 33 -5.23 -20.40 -10.29
CA GLY A 33 -5.76 -21.77 -10.29
C GLY A 33 -4.69 -22.87 -10.31
N SER A 34 -3.39 -22.52 -10.33
CA SER A 34 -2.27 -23.47 -10.33
C SER A 34 -1.71 -23.69 -8.93
N GLU A 35 -0.64 -24.49 -8.79
CA GLU A 35 0.08 -24.66 -7.51
C GLU A 35 1.14 -23.57 -7.24
N VAL A 36 1.21 -22.53 -8.09
CA VAL A 36 2.14 -21.41 -7.91
C VAL A 36 1.56 -20.41 -6.93
N TYR A 37 2.32 -20.06 -5.89
CA TYR A 37 1.94 -19.00 -4.97
C TYR A 37 1.96 -17.64 -5.67
N THR A 38 0.85 -16.94 -5.64
CA THR A 38 0.62 -15.73 -6.42
C THR A 38 0.43 -14.51 -5.52
N ILE A 39 1.12 -13.41 -5.84
CA ILE A 39 1.10 -12.17 -5.07
C ILE A 39 0.61 -11.02 -5.96
N ALA A 40 -0.46 -10.35 -5.57
CA ALA A 40 -0.84 -9.07 -6.16
C ALA A 40 -0.15 -7.93 -5.43
N ARG A 41 0.75 -7.19 -6.12
CA ARG A 41 1.37 -5.99 -5.56
C ARG A 41 0.51 -4.77 -5.87
N ILE A 42 0.10 -4.05 -4.84
CA ILE A 42 -0.84 -2.92 -4.91
C ILE A 42 -0.16 -1.69 -4.32
N ASN A 43 0.00 -0.63 -5.12
CA ASN A 43 0.34 0.69 -4.58
C ASN A 43 -0.85 1.21 -3.78
N ALA A 44 -0.68 1.38 -2.48
CA ALA A 44 -1.79 1.74 -1.60
C ALA A 44 -2.18 3.22 -1.75
N THR A 45 -1.29 4.12 -1.36
CA THR A 45 -1.62 5.55 -1.28
C THR A 45 -1.04 6.39 -2.41
N HIS A 46 -0.03 5.90 -3.12
CA HIS A 46 0.58 6.60 -4.24
C HIS A 46 -0.20 6.33 -5.54
N ASP A 47 -1.31 7.03 -5.72
CA ASP A 47 -2.20 6.89 -6.89
C ASP A 47 -2.51 8.26 -7.50
N SER A 48 -1.88 8.54 -8.63
CA SER A 48 -2.03 9.83 -9.32
C SER A 48 -3.34 9.96 -10.10
N LEU A 49 -3.95 8.86 -10.54
CA LEU A 49 -5.15 8.92 -11.36
C LEU A 49 -6.38 9.21 -10.52
N TYR A 50 -6.62 8.37 -9.53
CA TYR A 50 -7.80 8.51 -8.67
C TYR A 50 -7.71 9.77 -7.79
N SER A 51 -6.54 10.03 -7.20
CA SER A 51 -6.34 11.21 -6.34
C SER A 51 -6.53 12.53 -7.10
N PHE A 52 -6.07 12.63 -8.36
CA PHE A 52 -6.25 13.82 -9.18
C PHE A 52 -7.70 14.02 -9.62
N ALA A 53 -8.39 12.96 -9.99
CA ALA A 53 -9.80 13.02 -10.37
C ALA A 53 -10.72 13.38 -9.18
N HIS A 54 -10.35 12.96 -7.97
CA HIS A 54 -11.12 13.12 -6.73
C HIS A 54 -10.36 13.95 -5.68
N MET A 55 -9.73 15.07 -6.10
CA MET A 55 -8.87 15.89 -5.24
C MET A 55 -9.47 16.19 -3.86
N ALA A 56 -10.70 16.71 -3.83
CA ALA A 56 -11.35 17.12 -2.60
C ALA A 56 -11.68 15.93 -1.67
N ASP A 57 -12.12 14.81 -2.26
CA ASP A 57 -12.71 13.70 -1.50
C ASP A 57 -11.69 12.58 -1.20
N ALA A 58 -10.60 12.50 -1.98
CA ALA A 58 -9.61 11.43 -1.84
C ALA A 58 -8.15 11.89 -1.85
N GLY A 59 -7.81 13.03 -2.47
CA GLY A 59 -6.43 13.48 -2.64
C GLY A 59 -5.83 14.18 -1.42
N VAL A 60 -4.50 14.15 -1.29
CA VAL A 60 -3.74 15.03 -0.39
C VAL A 60 -3.76 16.44 -0.94
N LEU A 61 -4.20 17.43 -0.18
CA LEU A 61 -4.42 18.80 -0.64
C LEU A 61 -3.27 19.74 -0.28
N GLN A 62 -3.14 20.83 -1.05
CA GLN A 62 -2.19 21.91 -0.76
C GLN A 62 -2.76 22.96 0.21
N LEU A 63 -1.92 23.39 1.16
CA LEU A 63 -2.25 24.44 2.11
C LEU A 63 -2.44 25.81 1.44
N ASN A 64 -1.57 26.16 0.48
CA ASN A 64 -1.55 27.51 -0.09
C ASN A 64 -2.50 27.72 -1.27
N TYR A 65 -3.09 26.65 -1.78
CA TYR A 65 -4.04 26.68 -2.89
C TYR A 65 -5.24 25.82 -2.53
N ALA A 66 -6.18 26.42 -1.80
CA ALA A 66 -7.34 25.70 -1.29
C ALA A 66 -8.05 24.89 -2.39
N GLY A 67 -8.20 23.60 -2.13
CA GLY A 67 -8.84 22.66 -3.04
C GLY A 67 -7.95 22.09 -4.15
N TYR A 68 -6.69 22.53 -4.26
CA TYR A 68 -5.74 21.91 -5.20
C TYR A 68 -5.02 20.73 -4.55
N ILE A 69 -4.74 19.71 -5.39
CA ILE A 69 -4.00 18.52 -4.95
C ILE A 69 -2.51 18.88 -4.73
N TRP A 70 -1.93 18.30 -3.68
CA TRP A 70 -0.51 18.35 -3.43
C TRP A 70 0.22 17.36 -4.34
N TYR A 71 1.46 17.67 -4.72
CA TYR A 71 2.30 16.81 -5.56
C TYR A 71 3.74 16.78 -5.04
N ASP A 72 4.38 15.65 -5.28
CA ASP A 72 5.77 15.39 -4.92
C ASP A 72 6.74 15.94 -5.99
N PRO A 73 8.08 15.84 -5.80
CA PRO A 73 9.07 16.30 -6.79
C PRO A 73 8.95 15.66 -8.18
N ASP A 74 8.36 14.47 -8.27
CA ASP A 74 8.15 13.73 -9.52
C ASP A 74 6.81 14.08 -10.19
N SER A 75 6.09 15.08 -9.62
CA SER A 75 4.76 15.51 -10.07
C SER A 75 3.70 14.41 -9.99
N THR A 76 3.82 13.55 -8.98
CA THR A 76 2.85 12.50 -8.68
C THR A 76 2.00 12.88 -7.47
N PHE A 77 0.84 12.22 -7.32
CA PHE A 77 -0.18 12.57 -6.36
C PHE A 77 -0.50 11.39 -5.45
N TYR A 78 -1.05 11.70 -4.28
CA TYR A 78 -1.30 10.73 -3.22
C TYR A 78 -2.76 10.74 -2.77
N LEU A 79 -3.27 9.58 -2.45
CA LEU A 79 -4.51 9.41 -1.71
C LEU A 79 -4.29 9.78 -0.25
N ALA A 80 -5.30 10.36 0.36
CA ALA A 80 -5.29 10.77 1.76
C ALA A 80 -6.03 9.71 2.62
N PRO A 81 -5.31 8.87 3.39
CA PRO A 81 -5.94 7.76 4.15
C PRO A 81 -6.96 8.21 5.18
N GLU A 82 -6.92 9.46 5.65
CA GLU A 82 -7.95 10.02 6.54
C GLU A 82 -9.30 10.19 5.85
N LYS A 83 -9.34 10.21 4.51
CA LYS A 83 -10.56 10.38 3.72
C LYS A 83 -11.19 9.04 3.36
N SER A 84 -12.47 8.89 3.65
CA SER A 84 -13.19 7.62 3.43
C SER A 84 -13.21 7.19 1.96
N ALA A 85 -13.33 8.13 1.01
CA ALA A 85 -13.34 7.81 -0.41
C ALA A 85 -12.00 7.20 -0.87
N ALA A 86 -10.86 7.70 -0.35
CA ALA A 86 -9.55 7.13 -0.61
C ALA A 86 -9.47 5.68 -0.10
N ARG A 87 -9.86 5.44 1.15
CA ARG A 87 -9.82 4.10 1.74
C ARG A 87 -10.76 3.13 1.03
N GLN A 88 -12.00 3.56 0.73
CA GLN A 88 -12.97 2.72 0.01
C GLN A 88 -12.45 2.28 -1.36
N TYR A 89 -11.82 3.19 -2.11
CA TYR A 89 -11.22 2.86 -3.40
C TYR A 89 -10.10 1.81 -3.25
N ILE A 90 -9.16 2.01 -2.31
CA ILE A 90 -8.06 1.06 -2.06
C ILE A 90 -8.61 -0.32 -1.65
N VAL A 91 -9.61 -0.35 -0.75
CA VAL A 91 -10.27 -1.59 -0.30
C VAL A 91 -11.00 -2.28 -1.45
N SER A 92 -11.64 -1.51 -2.35
CA SER A 92 -12.32 -2.09 -3.52
C SER A 92 -11.34 -2.77 -4.48
N VAL A 93 -10.18 -2.14 -4.75
CA VAL A 93 -9.10 -2.74 -5.55
C VAL A 93 -8.56 -4.00 -4.87
N ALA A 94 -8.31 -3.96 -3.57
CA ALA A 94 -7.83 -5.11 -2.79
C ALA A 94 -8.81 -6.29 -2.86
N ARG A 95 -10.11 -6.00 -2.70
CA ARG A 95 -11.17 -7.03 -2.81
C ARG A 95 -11.20 -7.67 -4.18
N GLU A 96 -11.13 -6.87 -5.24
CA GLU A 96 -11.15 -7.39 -6.62
C GLU A 96 -9.93 -8.28 -6.89
N CYS A 97 -8.74 -7.92 -6.38
CA CYS A 97 -7.57 -8.78 -6.45
C CYS A 97 -7.76 -10.10 -5.66
N ALA A 98 -8.38 -10.04 -4.48
CA ALA A 98 -8.70 -11.25 -3.71
C ALA A 98 -9.73 -12.14 -4.45
N GLU A 99 -10.73 -11.54 -5.11
CA GLU A 99 -11.70 -12.25 -5.96
C GLU A 99 -11.06 -12.93 -7.17
N LEU A 100 -9.98 -12.35 -7.71
CA LEU A 100 -9.20 -12.96 -8.78
C LEU A 100 -8.38 -14.18 -8.31
N GLY A 101 -8.36 -14.48 -7.02
CA GLY A 101 -7.79 -15.68 -6.44
C GLY A 101 -6.30 -15.60 -6.10
N PHE A 102 -5.73 -14.41 -5.98
CA PHE A 102 -4.37 -14.25 -5.47
C PHE A 102 -4.25 -14.79 -4.04
N ASP A 103 -3.11 -15.44 -3.75
CA ASP A 103 -2.83 -16.00 -2.42
C ASP A 103 -2.45 -14.90 -1.42
N GLU A 104 -1.87 -13.79 -1.92
CA GLU A 104 -1.38 -12.69 -1.10
C GLU A 104 -1.60 -11.34 -1.78
N LEU A 105 -1.95 -10.33 -0.97
CA LEU A 105 -2.01 -8.94 -1.38
C LEU A 105 -0.87 -8.17 -0.69
N LEU A 106 0.13 -7.76 -1.46
CA LEU A 106 1.27 -6.98 -0.98
C LEU A 106 1.02 -5.49 -1.22
N PHE A 107 0.82 -4.73 -0.15
CA PHE A 107 0.64 -3.29 -0.21
C PHE A 107 1.99 -2.57 -0.16
N ASP A 108 2.31 -1.89 -1.24
CA ASP A 108 3.45 -0.98 -1.37
C ASP A 108 3.00 0.47 -1.25
N GLU A 109 3.95 1.40 -1.01
CA GLU A 109 3.65 2.84 -0.85
C GLU A 109 2.53 3.08 0.19
N PHE A 110 2.56 2.32 1.29
CA PHE A 110 1.57 2.36 2.36
C PHE A 110 1.92 3.47 3.36
N GLY A 111 1.65 4.72 2.99
CA GLY A 111 2.01 5.86 3.83
C GLY A 111 1.69 7.21 3.21
N TYR A 112 1.93 8.25 4.00
CA TYR A 112 1.86 9.63 3.54
C TYR A 112 3.16 10.02 2.81
N PRO A 113 3.13 11.08 1.95
CA PRO A 113 4.33 11.58 1.29
C PRO A 113 5.45 11.88 2.30
N THR A 114 6.67 11.46 1.94
CA THR A 114 7.89 11.70 2.75
C THR A 114 8.89 12.63 2.07
N ARG A 115 8.64 13.00 0.82
CA ARG A 115 9.51 13.82 -0.03
C ARG A 115 8.80 15.07 -0.52
N GLY A 116 9.55 16.09 -0.84
CA GLY A 116 9.03 17.33 -1.43
C GLY A 116 8.68 18.40 -0.39
N ARG A 117 7.76 19.29 -0.77
CA ARG A 117 7.36 20.41 0.09
C ARG A 117 6.27 20.01 1.08
N LEU A 118 6.62 19.17 2.04
CA LEU A 118 5.67 18.60 3.01
C LEU A 118 4.96 19.68 3.83
N ASN A 119 5.61 20.80 4.11
CA ASN A 119 5.01 21.96 4.79
C ASN A 119 3.90 22.66 3.99
N ASN A 120 3.73 22.31 2.73
CA ASN A 120 2.61 22.79 1.89
C ASN A 120 1.42 21.81 1.87
N ILE A 121 1.45 20.73 2.60
CA ILE A 121 0.30 19.83 2.75
C ILE A 121 -0.72 20.49 3.68
N ASP A 122 -1.98 20.52 3.26
CA ASP A 122 -3.07 21.00 4.08
C ASP A 122 -3.52 19.90 5.07
N GLU A 123 -3.16 20.11 6.32
CA GLU A 123 -3.52 19.23 7.43
C GLU A 123 -4.71 19.76 8.25
N SER A 124 -5.28 20.90 7.86
CA SER A 124 -6.32 21.61 8.64
C SER A 124 -7.61 20.82 8.80
N ALA A 125 -7.96 19.99 7.82
CA ALA A 125 -9.15 19.14 7.85
C ALA A 125 -8.91 17.76 8.50
N ARG A 126 -7.67 17.45 8.89
CA ARG A 126 -7.34 16.15 9.46
C ARG A 126 -7.89 16.03 10.89
N THR A 127 -8.68 15.00 11.14
CA THR A 127 -9.26 14.69 12.46
C THR A 127 -8.53 13.54 13.16
N LEU A 128 -7.79 12.72 12.41
CA LEU A 128 -6.97 11.60 12.90
C LEU A 128 -5.48 11.91 12.76
N SER A 129 -4.65 11.33 13.59
CA SER A 129 -3.21 11.29 13.30
C SER A 129 -2.94 10.49 12.01
N LYS A 130 -1.79 10.70 11.38
CA LYS A 130 -1.40 9.92 10.19
C LYS A 130 -1.39 8.41 10.48
N SER A 131 -0.84 8.03 11.64
CA SER A 131 -0.78 6.63 12.06
C SER A 131 -2.15 6.04 12.33
N ALA A 132 -3.06 6.77 12.95
CA ALA A 132 -4.44 6.31 13.16
C ALA A 132 -5.19 6.13 11.84
N ALA A 133 -4.98 7.02 10.87
CA ALA A 133 -5.62 6.89 9.55
C ALA A 133 -5.09 5.68 8.76
N LEU A 134 -3.77 5.39 8.84
CA LEU A 134 -3.19 4.20 8.23
C LEU A 134 -3.61 2.90 8.94
N ALA A 135 -3.67 2.90 10.27
CA ALA A 135 -4.20 1.77 11.03
C ALA A 135 -5.65 1.46 10.62
N GLN A 136 -6.49 2.52 10.52
CA GLN A 136 -7.86 2.37 10.05
C GLN A 136 -7.94 1.79 8.63
N LEU A 137 -7.09 2.27 7.69
CA LEU A 137 -7.02 1.69 6.35
C LEU A 137 -6.63 0.21 6.39
N ALA A 138 -5.63 -0.16 7.19
CA ALA A 138 -5.19 -1.56 7.35
C ALA A 138 -6.34 -2.44 7.88
N GLU A 139 -7.07 -1.99 8.90
CA GLU A 139 -8.23 -2.71 9.44
C GLU A 139 -9.37 -2.85 8.40
N GLU A 140 -9.64 -1.79 7.62
CA GLU A 140 -10.63 -1.84 6.54
C GLU A 140 -10.22 -2.80 5.42
N LEU A 141 -8.92 -2.90 5.09
CA LEU A 141 -8.38 -3.90 4.16
C LEU A 141 -8.58 -5.32 4.69
N ARG A 142 -8.22 -5.58 5.95
CA ARG A 142 -8.44 -6.88 6.60
C ARG A 142 -9.91 -7.28 6.55
N SER A 143 -10.80 -6.40 7.00
CA SER A 143 -12.24 -6.66 7.00
C SER A 143 -12.82 -6.85 5.59
N GLY A 144 -12.31 -6.05 4.63
CA GLY A 144 -12.78 -6.08 3.24
C GLY A 144 -12.37 -7.34 2.48
N THR A 145 -11.32 -8.05 2.93
CA THR A 145 -10.76 -9.23 2.25
C THR A 145 -10.87 -10.51 3.08
N GLU A 146 -11.37 -10.45 4.32
CA GLU A 146 -11.46 -11.58 5.25
C GLU A 146 -12.17 -12.80 4.65
N ALA A 147 -13.24 -12.57 3.88
CA ALA A 147 -14.03 -13.64 3.27
C ALA A 147 -13.26 -14.50 2.26
N TYR A 148 -12.14 -13.98 1.74
CA TYR A 148 -11.33 -14.67 0.74
C TYR A 148 -10.16 -15.44 1.35
N GLY A 149 -9.84 -15.21 2.64
CA GLY A 149 -8.73 -15.88 3.32
C GLY A 149 -7.35 -15.56 2.75
N VAL A 150 -7.22 -14.44 2.03
CA VAL A 150 -5.98 -13.99 1.41
C VAL A 150 -4.99 -13.48 2.47
N CYS A 151 -3.70 -13.76 2.30
CA CYS A 151 -2.64 -13.20 3.13
C CYS A 151 -2.49 -11.69 2.83
N LEU A 152 -2.43 -10.86 3.86
CA LEU A 152 -2.17 -9.43 3.73
C LEU A 152 -0.74 -9.10 4.14
N SER A 153 -0.03 -8.41 3.29
CA SER A 153 1.34 -8.00 3.55
C SER A 153 1.58 -6.54 3.20
N VAL A 154 2.56 -5.93 3.85
CA VAL A 154 2.96 -4.54 3.61
C VAL A 154 4.46 -4.47 3.38
N GLN A 155 4.89 -3.64 2.44
CA GLN A 155 6.30 -3.31 2.26
C GLN A 155 6.64 -2.06 3.06
N LEU A 156 7.69 -2.15 3.88
CA LEU A 156 8.23 -1.06 4.68
C LEU A 156 9.73 -0.92 4.45
N ASP A 157 10.24 0.30 4.61
CA ASP A 157 11.68 0.54 4.61
C ASP A 157 12.36 -0.08 5.82
N ALA A 158 13.59 -0.59 5.66
CA ALA A 158 14.38 -1.13 6.77
C ALA A 158 14.54 -0.11 7.92
N ALA A 159 14.74 1.16 7.59
CA ALA A 159 14.85 2.23 8.60
C ALA A 159 13.57 2.39 9.42
N THR A 160 12.41 2.27 8.78
CA THR A 160 11.09 2.32 9.44
C THR A 160 10.93 1.16 10.43
N VAL A 161 11.26 -0.06 10.01
CA VAL A 161 11.15 -1.24 10.88
C VAL A 161 12.10 -1.13 12.08
N LEU A 162 13.37 -0.74 11.85
CA LEU A 162 14.37 -0.60 12.92
C LEU A 162 14.06 0.53 13.91
N ALA A 163 13.35 1.58 13.45
CA ALA A 163 12.93 2.70 14.30
C ALA A 163 11.59 2.44 15.02
N GLY A 164 10.86 1.37 14.69
CA GLY A 164 9.53 1.10 15.20
C GLY A 164 8.44 1.93 14.53
N GLY A 165 8.75 2.62 13.41
CA GLY A 165 7.82 3.42 12.63
C GLY A 165 8.46 4.59 11.91
N ASN A 166 7.64 5.33 11.15
CA ASN A 166 8.02 6.56 10.45
C ASN A 166 6.91 7.60 10.61
N GLU A 167 7.12 8.58 11.48
CA GLU A 167 6.12 9.61 11.80
C GLU A 167 5.73 10.45 10.57
N THR A 168 6.69 10.75 9.69
CA THR A 168 6.42 11.52 8.47
C THR A 168 5.48 10.76 7.54
N ALA A 169 5.73 9.48 7.34
CA ALA A 169 4.87 8.59 6.56
C ALA A 169 3.58 8.19 7.30
N GLY A 170 3.51 8.40 8.61
CA GLY A 170 2.41 7.95 9.46
C GLY A 170 2.46 6.44 9.76
N GLN A 171 3.59 5.78 9.54
CA GLN A 171 3.74 4.35 9.76
C GLN A 171 4.09 4.09 11.23
N ASP A 172 3.26 3.32 11.91
CA ASP A 172 3.49 2.78 13.25
C ASP A 172 3.64 1.26 13.11
N LEU A 173 4.83 0.74 13.41
CA LEU A 173 5.16 -0.66 13.19
C LEU A 173 4.24 -1.58 13.98
N ALA A 174 3.95 -1.25 15.24
CA ALA A 174 3.11 -2.09 16.09
C ALA A 174 1.67 -2.16 15.57
N ALA A 175 1.12 -1.03 15.12
CA ALA A 175 -0.23 -0.97 14.57
C ALA A 175 -0.34 -1.74 13.24
N LEU A 176 0.68 -1.63 12.38
CA LEU A 176 0.69 -2.34 11.09
C LEU A 176 0.92 -3.84 11.28
N ALA A 177 1.87 -4.24 12.13
CA ALA A 177 2.16 -5.63 12.43
C ALA A 177 1.01 -6.36 13.16
N ALA A 178 0.07 -5.64 13.76
CA ALA A 178 -1.14 -6.22 14.33
C ALA A 178 -2.18 -6.62 13.28
N VAL A 179 -2.07 -6.10 12.05
CA VAL A 179 -3.04 -6.33 10.97
C VAL A 179 -2.43 -7.14 9.83
N PHE A 180 -1.21 -6.82 9.39
CA PHE A 180 -0.56 -7.50 8.29
C PHE A 180 0.11 -8.80 8.75
N ASP A 181 -0.08 -9.87 7.95
CA ASP A 181 0.51 -11.19 8.22
C ASP A 181 2.02 -11.20 7.93
N ARG A 182 2.47 -10.36 6.96
CA ARG A 182 3.87 -10.28 6.54
C ARG A 182 4.33 -8.84 6.34
N ILE A 183 5.58 -8.61 6.66
CA ILE A 183 6.26 -7.33 6.42
C ILE A 183 7.43 -7.58 5.47
N TYR A 184 7.33 -7.06 4.26
CA TYR A 184 8.38 -7.10 3.25
C TYR A 184 9.35 -5.96 3.47
N VAL A 185 10.66 -6.26 3.47
CA VAL A 185 11.70 -5.26 3.71
C VAL A 185 12.83 -5.44 2.71
N GLU A 186 13.09 -4.42 1.89
CA GLU A 186 14.33 -4.38 1.11
C GLU A 186 15.52 -4.19 2.05
N THR A 187 16.47 -5.13 2.02
CA THR A 187 17.53 -5.19 3.01
C THR A 187 18.81 -5.85 2.48
N THR A 188 19.85 -5.83 3.29
CA THR A 188 21.09 -6.57 3.07
C THR A 188 21.21 -7.70 4.08
N ALA A 189 22.08 -8.69 3.78
CA ALA A 189 22.37 -9.78 4.71
C ALA A 189 22.87 -9.28 6.08
N GLU A 190 23.56 -8.13 6.12
CA GLU A 190 24.09 -7.53 7.36
C GLU A 190 22.98 -6.97 8.25
N GLN A 191 21.90 -6.43 7.68
CA GLN A 191 20.79 -5.83 8.43
C GLN A 191 19.78 -6.89 8.92
N LEU A 192 19.75 -8.06 8.31
CA LEU A 192 18.75 -9.10 8.57
C LEU A 192 18.61 -9.47 10.06
N PRO A 193 19.70 -9.67 10.86
CA PRO A 193 19.56 -9.99 12.27
C PRO A 193 18.85 -8.90 13.08
N ALA A 194 19.13 -7.62 12.77
CA ALA A 194 18.52 -6.50 13.46
C ALA A 194 17.02 -6.35 13.11
N LEU A 195 16.66 -6.56 11.84
CA LEU A 195 15.25 -6.57 11.38
C LEU A 195 14.47 -7.72 12.01
N THR A 196 15.06 -8.92 12.06
CA THR A 196 14.44 -10.08 12.73
C THR A 196 14.17 -9.77 14.21
N ALA A 197 15.14 -9.19 14.92
CA ALA A 197 14.97 -8.82 16.32
C ALA A 197 13.92 -7.71 16.52
N ALA A 198 13.80 -6.76 15.58
CA ALA A 198 12.80 -5.69 15.63
C ALA A 198 11.38 -6.21 15.46
N LEU A 199 11.19 -7.30 14.70
CA LEU A 199 9.88 -7.92 14.45
C LEU A 199 9.53 -9.06 15.42
N GLU A 200 10.49 -9.55 16.21
CA GLU A 200 10.27 -10.64 17.19
C GLU A 200 9.06 -10.42 18.14
N PRO A 201 8.75 -9.18 18.58
CA PRO A 201 7.59 -8.94 19.44
C PRO A 201 6.22 -9.08 18.76
N TYR A 202 6.17 -9.21 17.45
CA TYR A 202 4.95 -9.19 16.65
C TYR A 202 4.71 -10.54 15.97
N ASP A 203 3.45 -10.84 15.66
CA ASP A 203 3.07 -12.06 14.94
C ASP A 203 3.34 -11.98 13.42
N ALA A 204 3.62 -10.77 12.90
CA ALA A 204 3.91 -10.56 11.49
C ALA A 204 5.26 -11.18 11.07
N GLU A 205 5.25 -11.94 9.98
CA GLU A 205 6.44 -12.59 9.43
C GLU A 205 7.31 -11.59 8.65
N LEU A 206 8.63 -11.58 8.89
CA LEU A 206 9.59 -10.83 8.06
C LEU A 206 9.83 -11.55 6.74
N VAL A 207 9.60 -10.86 5.62
CA VAL A 207 10.00 -11.33 4.28
C VAL A 207 11.10 -10.41 3.74
N PRO A 208 12.38 -10.82 3.81
CA PRO A 208 13.47 -9.98 3.32
C PRO A 208 13.57 -10.02 1.80
N ILE A 209 13.65 -8.85 1.17
CA ILE A 209 13.99 -8.68 -0.24
C ILE A 209 15.48 -8.31 -0.29
N LEU A 210 16.33 -9.28 -0.63
CA LEU A 210 17.78 -9.06 -0.67
C LEU A 210 18.18 -8.33 -1.94
N SER A 211 18.83 -7.19 -1.81
CA SER A 211 19.34 -6.38 -2.92
C SER A 211 20.57 -7.00 -3.63
N GLU A 212 21.27 -7.90 -2.95
CA GLU A 212 22.40 -8.67 -3.49
C GLU A 212 22.22 -10.16 -3.20
N ALA A 213 22.49 -11.00 -4.20
CA ALA A 213 22.54 -12.43 -3.96
C ALA A 213 23.65 -12.72 -2.92
N PRO A 214 23.41 -13.62 -1.93
CA PRO A 214 24.45 -14.01 -1.01
C PRO A 214 25.66 -14.49 -1.84
N ALA A 215 26.87 -13.98 -1.51
CA ALA A 215 28.08 -14.41 -2.18
C ALA A 215 28.13 -15.94 -2.12
N SER A 216 28.10 -16.59 -3.26
CA SER A 216 28.23 -18.05 -3.34
C SER A 216 29.48 -18.44 -2.59
N GLY A 217 29.32 -19.07 -1.43
CA GLY A 217 30.43 -19.52 -0.62
C GLY A 217 31.35 -20.40 -1.46
N SER A 218 32.57 -19.95 -1.55
CA SER A 218 33.70 -20.72 -2.10
C SER A 218 34.06 -21.90 -1.20
#